data_1b335bfa5e3e9d38c5283e0ac83d24c8
#
_entry.id   1b335bfa5e3e9d38c5283e0ac83d24c8
#
_cell.length_a   1.000
_cell.length_b   1.000
_cell.length_c   1.000
_cell.angle_alpha   90.00
_cell.angle_beta   90.00
_cell.angle_gamma   90.00
#
_symmetry.space_group_name_H-M   'P 1'
#
loop_
_entity.id
_entity.type
_entity.pdbx_description
1 polymer ?
#
loop_
_entity_poly.entity_id
_entity_poly.type
_entity_poly.pdbx_seq_one_letter_code
_entity_poly.pdbx_strand_id
1 'polypeptide(L)'
;MTSGSVDLLVVNDGAALRGYDCRDVVRVEEAAGEPGGYLVRLGRLGSPREVACREVLGSVALSAREIRPVPEVLRERITGEKPWAVGLTGQGMYLLY
;
A
#
# COMPACT_ATOMS: atom_id res chain seq x y z
N MET A 1 1.17 -24.95 -11.57
CA MET A 1 0.95 -23.60 -12.06
C MET A 1 0.66 -22.64 -10.92
N THR A 2 1.37 -21.58 -10.87
CA THR A 2 1.16 -20.60 -9.83
C THR A 2 -0.03 -19.72 -10.17
N SER A 3 -0.97 -19.66 -9.26
CA SER A 3 -1.95 -18.59 -9.31
C SER A 3 -1.19 -17.29 -9.13
N GLY A 4 -1.47 -16.29 -9.91
CA GLY A 4 -0.85 -15.00 -9.73
C GLY A 4 -1.05 -14.49 -8.31
N SER A 5 0.03 -14.11 -7.68
CA SER A 5 -0.03 -13.40 -6.41
C SER A 5 0.76 -12.11 -6.54
N VAL A 6 0.39 -11.11 -5.76
CA VAL A 6 1.06 -9.83 -5.73
C VAL A 6 1.67 -9.66 -4.37
N ASP A 7 2.97 -9.40 -4.34
CA ASP A 7 3.66 -9.09 -3.09
C ASP A 7 3.55 -7.60 -2.83
N LEU A 8 2.99 -7.25 -1.69
CA LEU A 8 2.76 -5.87 -1.31
C LEU A 8 3.58 -5.50 -0.10
N LEU A 9 4.15 -4.32 -0.13
CA LEU A 9 4.66 -3.69 1.07
C LEU A 9 3.47 -3.03 1.75
N VAL A 10 3.18 -3.45 2.98
CA VAL A 10 2.05 -2.92 3.74
C VAL A 10 2.54 -1.89 4.74
N VAL A 11 1.91 -0.74 4.73
CA VAL A 11 2.23 0.35 5.65
C VAL A 11 0.96 0.84 6.32
N ASN A 12 1.12 1.44 7.49
CA ASN A 12 0.04 2.13 8.20
C ASN A 12 0.32 3.63 8.10
N ASP A 13 -0.60 4.37 7.51
CA ASP A 13 -0.45 5.82 7.36
C ASP A 13 -1.07 6.60 8.53
N GLY A 14 -1.58 5.89 9.53
CA GLY A 14 -2.26 6.48 10.67
C GLY A 14 -3.78 6.44 10.55
N ALA A 15 -4.32 6.28 9.36
CA ALA A 15 -5.76 6.22 9.12
C ALA A 15 -6.17 4.86 8.52
N ALA A 16 -5.32 4.26 7.70
CA ALA A 16 -5.63 3.03 7.00
C ALA A 16 -4.36 2.24 6.71
N LEU A 17 -4.55 0.98 6.37
CA LEU A 17 -3.47 0.14 5.87
C LEU A 17 -3.40 0.33 4.36
N ARG A 18 -2.22 0.58 3.85
CA ARG A 18 -1.96 0.74 2.42
C ARG A 18 -1.00 -0.32 1.94
N GLY A 19 -1.22 -0.79 0.74
CA GLY A 19 -0.33 -1.75 0.09
C GLY A 19 0.26 -1.18 -1.18
N TYR A 20 1.56 -1.35 -1.35
CA TYR A 20 2.27 -0.95 -2.57
C TYR A 20 2.95 -2.17 -3.15
N ASP A 21 2.93 -2.31 -4.46
CA ASP A 21 3.60 -3.41 -5.14
C ASP A 21 5.10 -3.37 -4.77
N CYS A 22 5.60 -4.46 -4.19
CA CYS A 22 7.00 -4.54 -3.78
C CYS A 22 7.96 -4.26 -4.94
N ARG A 23 7.56 -4.59 -6.17
CA ARG A 23 8.40 -4.34 -7.35
C ARG A 23 8.56 -2.87 -7.66
N ASP A 24 7.61 -2.04 -7.19
CA ASP A 24 7.66 -0.59 -7.39
C ASP A 24 8.41 0.13 -6.27
N VAL A 25 8.68 -0.56 -5.18
CA VAL A 25 9.38 0.03 -4.04
C VAL A 25 10.86 0.14 -4.34
N VAL A 26 11.39 1.36 -4.26
CA VAL A 26 12.80 1.62 -4.44
C VAL A 26 13.53 1.46 -3.12
N ARG A 27 13.02 2.12 -2.08
CA ARG A 27 13.58 1.96 -0.74
C ARG A 27 12.66 2.54 0.33
N VAL A 28 12.94 2.16 1.57
CA VAL A 28 12.23 2.66 2.76
C VAL A 28 13.27 3.29 3.67
N GLU A 29 12.97 4.50 4.14
CA GLU A 29 13.86 5.24 5.02
C GLU A 29 13.11 5.70 6.25
N GLU A 30 13.82 5.85 7.37
CA GLU A 30 13.23 6.48 8.53
C GLU A 30 13.10 7.98 8.26
N ALA A 31 11.95 8.54 8.62
CA ALA A 31 11.73 9.97 8.50
C ALA A 31 12.40 10.68 9.67
N ALA A 32 13.07 11.78 9.37
CA ALA A 32 13.70 12.59 10.40
C ALA A 32 12.68 13.48 11.10
N GLY A 33 12.91 13.78 12.37
CA GLY A 33 12.11 14.73 13.13
C GLY A 33 10.87 14.14 13.77
N GLU A 34 9.99 15.03 14.18
CA GLU A 34 8.73 14.67 14.84
C GLU A 34 7.57 14.87 13.88
N PRO A 35 6.58 13.95 13.85
CA PRO A 35 6.41 12.82 14.76
C PRO A 35 7.21 11.57 14.39
N GLY A 36 8.07 11.60 13.40
CA GLY A 36 8.81 10.44 12.95
C GLY A 36 8.05 9.63 11.93
N GLY A 37 8.33 8.33 11.87
CA GLY A 37 7.74 7.43 10.89
C GLY A 37 8.71 7.07 9.79
N TYR A 38 8.17 6.81 8.59
CA TYR A 38 8.96 6.33 7.46
C TYR A 38 8.57 7.00 6.18
N LEU A 39 9.52 7.03 5.24
CA LEU A 39 9.30 7.45 3.87
C LEU A 39 9.52 6.25 2.97
N VAL A 40 8.53 5.94 2.16
CA VAL A 40 8.61 4.89 1.15
C VAL A 40 8.82 5.56 -0.19
N ARG A 41 9.93 5.23 -0.83
CA ARG A 41 10.21 5.73 -2.19
C ARG A 41 9.74 4.69 -3.20
N LEU A 42 8.92 5.15 -4.11
CA LEU A 42 8.31 4.34 -5.16
C LEU A 42 8.75 4.88 -6.51
N GLY A 43 8.57 4.10 -7.55
CA GLY A 43 8.82 4.57 -8.90
C GLY A 43 9.73 3.68 -9.72
N ARG A 44 10.00 2.47 -9.24
CA ARG A 44 10.77 1.51 -10.04
C ARG A 44 10.01 1.10 -11.29
N LEU A 45 8.67 1.03 -11.20
CA LEU A 45 7.80 0.66 -12.31
C LEU A 45 7.17 1.86 -13.03
N GLY A 46 7.29 3.05 -12.46
CA GLY A 46 6.63 4.23 -13.02
C GLY A 46 7.26 5.53 -12.54
N SER A 47 6.43 6.56 -12.41
CA SER A 47 6.91 7.87 -11.98
C SER A 47 7.39 7.85 -10.55
N PRO A 48 8.54 8.47 -10.25
CA PRO A 48 9.04 8.55 -8.88
C PRO A 48 8.07 9.29 -7.97
N ARG A 49 7.85 8.75 -6.79
CA ARG A 49 7.05 9.40 -5.77
C ARG A 49 7.48 8.94 -4.38
N GLU A 50 7.10 9.69 -3.40
CA GLU A 50 7.43 9.44 -2.00
C GLU A 50 6.15 9.42 -1.18
N VAL A 51 6.04 8.47 -0.28
CA VAL A 51 4.87 8.35 0.59
C VAL A 51 5.35 8.31 2.04
N ALA A 52 4.76 9.17 2.86
CA ALA A 52 5.01 9.15 4.29
C ALA A 52 4.05 8.18 4.97
N CYS A 53 4.53 7.46 5.96
CA CYS A 53 3.69 6.57 6.75
C CYS A 53 4.19 6.50 8.19
N ARG A 54 3.35 5.98 9.06
CA ARG A 54 3.69 5.82 10.48
C ARG A 54 4.51 4.58 10.74
N GLU A 55 4.11 3.48 10.11
CA GLU A 55 4.72 2.18 10.34
C GLU A 55 4.85 1.42 9.05
N VAL A 56 5.87 0.62 8.96
CA VAL A 56 6.03 -0.36 7.89
C VAL A 56 5.79 -1.72 8.51
N LEU A 57 4.75 -2.41 8.07
CA LEU A 57 4.33 -3.68 8.67
C LEU A 57 4.98 -4.89 8.02
N GLY A 58 5.60 -4.72 6.86
CA GLY A 58 6.26 -5.79 6.15
C GLY A 58 5.60 -6.11 4.83
N SER A 59 5.89 -7.28 4.28
CA SER A 59 5.33 -7.69 3.00
C SER A 59 4.25 -8.74 3.18
N VAL A 60 3.22 -8.65 2.34
CA VAL A 60 2.09 -9.58 2.33
C VAL A 60 1.85 -9.98 0.90
N ALA A 61 1.66 -11.27 0.66
CA ALA A 61 1.29 -11.77 -0.65
C ALA A 61 -0.23 -11.88 -0.73
N LEU A 62 -0.83 -11.24 -1.73
CA LEU A 62 -2.26 -11.34 -1.98
C LEU A 62 -2.52 -12.17 -3.23
N SER A 63 -3.46 -13.09 -3.12
CA SER A 63 -3.95 -13.83 -4.28
C SER A 63 -5.00 -12.99 -5.02
N ALA A 64 -5.31 -13.38 -6.25
CA ALA A 64 -6.33 -12.71 -7.04
C ALA A 64 -7.70 -12.71 -6.34
N ARG A 65 -7.98 -13.72 -5.54
CA ARG A 65 -9.25 -13.81 -4.79
C ARG A 65 -9.39 -12.75 -3.72
N GLU A 66 -8.27 -12.25 -3.23
CA GLU A 66 -8.24 -11.27 -2.16
C GLU A 66 -8.26 -9.84 -2.68
N ILE A 67 -8.13 -9.68 -3.98
CA ILE A 67 -8.13 -8.35 -4.60
C ILE A 67 -9.51 -8.05 -5.16
N ARG A 68 -10.09 -6.93 -4.73
CA ARG A 68 -11.45 -6.54 -5.08
C ARG A 68 -11.48 -5.10 -5.58
N PRO A 69 -12.50 -4.74 -6.37
CA PRO A 69 -12.69 -3.34 -6.75
C PRO A 69 -12.90 -2.47 -5.52
N VAL A 70 -12.50 -1.22 -5.61
CA VAL A 70 -12.74 -0.26 -4.55
C VAL A 70 -14.24 0.02 -4.45
N PRO A 71 -14.87 -0.19 -3.28
CA PRO A 71 -16.27 0.17 -3.10
C PRO A 71 -16.49 1.66 -3.38
N GLU A 72 -17.61 1.99 -4.01
CA GLU A 72 -17.90 3.35 -4.42
C GLU A 72 -17.95 4.32 -3.24
N VAL A 73 -18.56 3.88 -2.15
CA VAL A 73 -18.62 4.66 -0.90
C VAL A 73 -17.21 5.02 -0.42
N LEU A 74 -16.31 4.07 -0.49
CA LEU A 74 -14.94 4.29 -0.04
C LEU A 74 -14.19 5.23 -0.98
N ARG A 75 -14.41 5.04 -2.29
CA ARG A 75 -13.77 5.87 -3.31
C ARG A 75 -14.11 7.35 -3.14
N GLU A 76 -15.35 7.63 -2.80
CA GLU A 76 -15.81 9.01 -2.59
C GLU A 76 -15.17 9.67 -1.37
N ARG A 77 -14.77 8.89 -0.39
CA ARG A 77 -14.19 9.40 0.85
C ARG A 77 -12.69 9.61 0.78
N ILE A 78 -12.04 8.96 -0.16
CA ILE A 78 -10.58 9.07 -0.30
C ILE A 78 -10.25 10.32 -1.08
N THR A 79 -9.42 11.18 -0.49
CA THR A 79 -8.89 12.36 -1.15
C THR A 79 -7.47 12.09 -1.63
N GLY A 80 -7.03 12.81 -2.66
CA GLY A 80 -5.70 12.65 -3.21
C GLY A 80 -5.62 11.44 -4.14
N GLU A 81 -4.51 10.72 -4.07
CA GLU A 81 -4.31 9.55 -4.91
C GLU A 81 -5.35 8.47 -4.59
N LYS A 82 -5.97 7.93 -5.62
CA LYS A 82 -7.00 6.90 -5.45
C LYS A 82 -6.37 5.52 -5.53
N PRO A 83 -6.77 4.59 -4.65
CA PRO A 83 -6.34 3.21 -4.78
C PRO A 83 -6.97 2.58 -6.03
N TRP A 84 -6.25 1.65 -6.66
CA TRP A 84 -6.78 0.94 -7.82
C TRP A 84 -7.61 -0.28 -7.40
N ALA A 85 -7.45 -0.76 -6.18
CA ALA A 85 -8.20 -1.91 -5.66
C ALA A 85 -8.11 -1.94 -4.14
N VAL A 86 -8.80 -2.88 -3.52
CA VAL A 86 -8.64 -3.19 -2.11
C VAL A 86 -8.24 -4.66 -1.98
N GLY A 87 -7.41 -4.95 -0.99
CA GLY A 87 -7.08 -6.31 -0.61
C GLY A 87 -7.86 -6.68 0.63
N LEU A 88 -8.62 -7.78 0.55
CA LEU A 88 -9.39 -8.27 1.69
C LEU A 88 -8.80 -9.59 2.16
N THR A 89 -8.33 -9.60 3.38
CA THR A 89 -7.78 -10.80 4.01
C THR A 89 -8.45 -11.03 5.35
N GLY A 90 -8.15 -12.15 5.96
CA GLY A 90 -8.60 -12.42 7.33
C GLY A 90 -8.06 -11.43 8.35
N GLN A 91 -7.04 -10.67 7.99
CA GLN A 91 -6.41 -9.70 8.88
C GLN A 91 -6.90 -8.27 8.63
N GLY A 92 -7.71 -8.06 7.63
CA GLY A 92 -8.28 -6.74 7.37
C GLY A 92 -8.26 -6.34 5.90
N MET A 93 -8.48 -5.06 5.68
CA MET A 93 -8.52 -4.48 4.35
C MET A 93 -7.33 -3.56 4.13
N TYR A 94 -6.71 -3.72 2.97
CA TYR A 94 -5.61 -2.87 2.53
C TYR A 94 -6.05 -2.06 1.32
N LEU A 95 -5.71 -0.78 1.29
CA LEU A 95 -5.91 0.04 0.10
C LEU A 95 -4.70 -0.13 -0.80
N LEU A 96 -4.90 -0.54 -2.04
CA LEU A 96 -3.81 -0.84 -2.98
C LEU A 96 -3.56 0.35 -3.90
N TYR A 97 -2.31 0.79 -3.91
CA TYR A 97 -1.89 1.97 -4.69
C TYR A 97 -0.86 1.65 -5.74
#